data_361d4631147ac4959a89320e278592a7
#
_entry.id   361d4631147ac4959a89320e278592a7
#
_cell.length_a   1.000
_cell.length_b   1.000
_cell.length_c   1.000
_cell.angle_alpha   90.00
_cell.angle_beta   90.00
_cell.angle_gamma   90.00
#
_symmetry.space_group_name_H-M   'P 1'
#
loop_
_entity.id
_entity.type
_entity.pdbx_description
1 polymer ?
#
loop_
_entity_poly.entity_id
_entity_poly.type
_entity_poly.pdbx_seq_one_letter_code
_entity_poly.pdbx_strand_id
1 'polypeptide(L)'
;VCLPQFGDDLGERMKNAIGIVLRMGYEKVILIGTDIPQIHPETLKNAFDNLWGKDIVIHPTFDGGYYLIGMKKEYDSIWKIERYGTNTVIYDTLQHMRNEKLSTAVGQMYYDVDDKGDLYHLYEDIEKGAICNCPITIDYLELGLKGKLDKNYE
;
A
#
# COMPACT_ATOMS: atom_id res chain seq x y z
N VAL A 1 -0.91 6.71 -18.12
CA VAL A 1 -0.74 5.53 -18.99
C VAL A 1 -1.27 4.33 -18.24
N CYS A 2 -2.19 3.57 -18.86
CA CYS A 2 -2.66 2.30 -18.32
C CYS A 2 -1.81 1.18 -18.91
N LEU A 3 -1.33 0.29 -18.05
CA LEU A 3 -0.57 -0.91 -18.46
C LEU A 3 -1.32 -2.14 -17.96
N PRO A 4 -1.47 -3.20 -18.76
CA PRO A 4 -2.07 -4.45 -18.29
C PRO A 4 -1.15 -5.10 -17.25
N GLN A 5 -1.73 -5.62 -16.19
CA GLN A 5 -1.01 -6.47 -15.24
C GLN A 5 -0.81 -7.86 -15.83
N PHE A 6 0.34 -8.45 -15.58
CA PHE A 6 0.64 -9.86 -15.94
C PHE A 6 1.52 -10.50 -14.87
N GLY A 7 1.34 -11.79 -14.68
CA GLY A 7 1.98 -12.62 -13.66
C GLY A 7 0.97 -13.61 -13.08
N ASP A 8 1.45 -14.75 -12.64
CA ASP A 8 0.62 -15.85 -12.14
C ASP A 8 0.09 -15.56 -10.73
N ASP A 9 0.87 -14.82 -9.94
CA ASP A 9 0.48 -14.39 -8.59
C ASP A 9 0.65 -12.88 -8.37
N LEU A 10 0.28 -12.40 -7.18
CA LEU A 10 0.37 -10.99 -6.82
C LEU A 10 1.83 -10.49 -6.80
N GLY A 11 2.75 -11.31 -6.31
CA GLY A 11 4.18 -10.96 -6.27
C GLY A 11 4.77 -10.74 -7.65
N GLU A 12 4.47 -11.65 -8.58
CA GLU A 12 4.89 -11.49 -9.97
C GLU A 12 4.29 -10.27 -10.64
N ARG A 13 3.01 -9.98 -10.39
CA ARG A 13 2.35 -8.77 -10.92
C ARG A 13 3.00 -7.50 -10.41
N MET A 14 3.29 -7.42 -9.11
CA MET A 14 3.99 -6.29 -8.52
C MET A 14 5.42 -6.14 -9.06
N LYS A 15 6.18 -7.23 -9.11
CA LYS A 15 7.52 -7.28 -9.70
C LYS A 15 7.52 -6.76 -11.13
N ASN A 16 6.62 -7.31 -11.95
CA ASN A 16 6.54 -6.94 -13.37
C ASN A 16 6.15 -5.47 -13.56
N ALA A 17 5.22 -4.95 -12.77
CA ALA A 17 4.82 -3.55 -12.81
C ALA A 17 6.00 -2.62 -12.50
N ILE A 18 6.75 -2.89 -11.45
CA ILE A 18 7.94 -2.12 -11.07
C ILE A 18 9.02 -2.25 -12.15
N GLY A 19 9.30 -3.47 -12.61
CA GLY A 19 10.30 -3.72 -13.63
C GLY A 19 10.03 -2.99 -14.96
N ILE A 20 8.77 -2.92 -15.39
CA ILE A 20 8.39 -2.15 -16.58
C ILE A 20 8.77 -0.69 -16.42
N VAL A 21 8.41 -0.07 -15.30
CA VAL A 21 8.65 1.38 -15.07
C VAL A 21 10.15 1.66 -14.95
N LEU A 22 10.92 0.80 -14.27
CA LEU A 22 12.37 0.92 -14.22
C LEU A 22 13.01 0.80 -15.62
N ARG A 23 12.55 -0.12 -16.45
CA ARG A 23 13.02 -0.26 -17.86
C ARG A 23 12.61 0.90 -18.76
N MET A 24 11.60 1.69 -18.40
CA MET A 24 11.27 2.97 -19.06
C MET A 24 12.26 4.08 -18.72
N GLY A 25 13.24 3.84 -17.83
CA GLY A 25 14.30 4.79 -17.47
C GLY A 25 14.01 5.59 -16.20
N TYR A 26 12.96 5.24 -15.43
CA TYR A 26 12.75 5.86 -14.13
C TYR A 26 13.74 5.30 -13.10
N GLU A 27 14.40 6.20 -12.36
CA GLU A 27 15.42 5.82 -11.36
C GLU A 27 14.82 5.29 -10.05
N LYS A 28 13.57 5.64 -9.76
CA LYS A 28 12.84 5.26 -8.55
C LYS A 28 11.41 4.95 -8.92
N VAL A 29 10.89 3.86 -8.40
CA VAL A 29 9.51 3.44 -8.59
C VAL A 29 8.89 3.15 -7.25
N ILE A 30 7.68 3.62 -7.05
CA ILE A 30 6.83 3.27 -5.92
C ILE A 30 5.55 2.67 -6.48
N LEU A 31 5.19 1.50 -5.99
CA LEU A 31 3.91 0.84 -6.21
C LEU A 31 3.05 1.03 -4.97
N ILE A 32 1.78 1.38 -5.16
CA ILE A 32 0.81 1.55 -4.07
C ILE A 32 -0.46 0.75 -4.35
N GLY A 33 -1.10 0.25 -3.28
CA GLY A 33 -2.50 -0.18 -3.29
C GLY A 33 -3.44 1.00 -3.48
N THR A 34 -4.64 0.75 -3.95
CA THR A 34 -5.67 1.78 -4.20
C THR A 34 -6.81 1.76 -3.19
N ASP A 35 -6.74 0.88 -2.24
CA ASP A 35 -7.67 0.58 -1.16
C ASP A 35 -7.35 1.29 0.18
N ILE A 36 -6.43 2.26 0.13
CA ILE A 36 -5.97 3.07 1.28
C ILE A 36 -6.34 4.56 1.03
N PRO A 37 -7.59 4.96 1.19
CA PRO A 37 -8.03 6.34 0.87
C PRO A 37 -7.38 7.40 1.76
N GLN A 38 -6.85 7.03 2.91
CA GLN A 38 -6.18 7.91 3.86
C GLN A 38 -4.72 8.24 3.52
N ILE A 39 -4.15 7.73 2.41
CA ILE A 39 -2.77 8.07 2.02
C ILE A 39 -2.64 9.58 1.85
N HIS A 40 -1.72 10.17 2.60
CA HIS A 40 -1.38 11.58 2.49
C HIS A 40 -0.28 11.81 1.44
N PRO A 41 -0.32 12.89 0.63
CA PRO A 41 0.74 13.21 -0.33
C PRO A 41 2.15 13.25 0.28
N GLU A 42 2.27 13.68 1.53
CA GLU A 42 3.54 13.70 2.26
C GLU A 42 4.09 12.29 2.51
N THR A 43 3.22 11.29 2.67
CA THR A 43 3.63 9.87 2.78
C THR A 43 4.36 9.41 1.51
N LEU A 44 3.84 9.76 0.35
CA LEU A 44 4.47 9.44 -0.93
C LEU A 44 5.78 10.19 -1.13
N LYS A 45 5.79 11.49 -0.80
CA LYS A 45 7.01 12.30 -0.85
C LYS A 45 8.11 11.71 0.03
N ASN A 46 7.79 11.38 1.28
CA ASN A 46 8.74 10.78 2.22
C ASN A 46 9.25 9.41 1.74
N ALA A 47 8.40 8.61 1.08
CA ALA A 47 8.80 7.35 0.49
C ALA A 47 9.82 7.56 -0.65
N PHE A 48 9.61 8.53 -1.55
CA PHE A 48 10.59 8.90 -2.58
C PHE A 48 11.89 9.45 -1.98
N ASP A 49 11.80 10.27 -0.93
CA ASP A 49 12.97 10.85 -0.26
C ASP A 49 13.82 9.75 0.43
N ASN A 50 13.18 8.79 1.07
CA ASN A 50 13.87 7.64 1.68
C ASN A 50 14.68 6.83 0.65
N LEU A 51 14.21 6.71 -0.60
CA LEU A 51 14.93 6.00 -1.65
C LEU A 51 16.25 6.69 -2.09
N TRP A 52 16.56 7.91 -1.64
CA TRP A 52 17.90 8.48 -1.83
C TRP A 52 18.97 7.70 -1.05
N GLY A 53 18.67 7.32 0.18
CA GLY A 53 19.60 6.63 1.08
C GLY A 53 19.33 5.15 1.31
N LYS A 54 18.22 4.62 0.80
CA LYS A 54 17.78 3.23 0.99
C LYS A 54 17.61 2.50 -0.34
N ASP A 55 17.73 1.18 -0.29
CA ASP A 55 17.47 0.33 -1.45
C ASP A 55 15.98 0.15 -1.67
N ILE A 56 15.24 -0.04 -0.58
CA ILE A 56 13.80 -0.27 -0.58
C ILE A 56 13.12 0.59 0.47
N VAL A 57 11.91 1.05 0.16
CA VAL A 57 10.94 1.60 1.11
C VAL A 57 9.72 0.70 1.11
N ILE A 58 9.15 0.40 2.29
CA ILE A 58 7.95 -0.41 2.44
C ILE A 58 7.08 0.15 3.56
N HIS A 59 5.77 0.24 3.32
CA HIS A 59 4.80 0.70 4.31
C HIS A 59 3.77 -0.41 4.57
N PRO A 60 3.71 -0.94 5.80
CA PRO A 60 2.86 -2.07 6.14
C PRO A 60 1.39 -1.69 6.28
N THR A 61 0.51 -2.71 6.22
CA THR A 61 -0.87 -2.65 6.64
C THR A 61 -1.08 -3.41 7.96
N PHE A 62 -2.17 -3.12 8.67
CA PHE A 62 -2.47 -3.77 9.96
C PHE A 62 -2.81 -5.26 9.82
N ASP A 63 -3.27 -5.70 8.65
CA ASP A 63 -3.58 -7.09 8.33
C ASP A 63 -2.33 -7.97 8.12
N GLY A 64 -1.11 -7.36 8.13
CA GLY A 64 0.17 -8.06 7.92
C GLY A 64 0.66 -8.05 6.47
N GLY A 65 0.03 -7.28 5.61
CA GLY A 65 0.47 -6.95 4.26
C GLY A 65 1.31 -5.66 4.19
N TYR A 66 1.30 -5.04 3.03
CA TYR A 66 1.85 -3.71 2.81
C TYR A 66 1.10 -3.02 1.66
N TYR A 67 0.85 -1.73 1.82
CA TYR A 67 0.16 -0.92 0.82
C TYR A 67 1.10 -0.16 -0.11
N LEU A 68 2.38 -0.04 0.27
CA LEU A 68 3.38 0.67 -0.50
C LEU A 68 4.70 -0.07 -0.48
N ILE A 69 5.29 -0.25 -1.66
CA ILE A 69 6.67 -0.71 -1.82
C ILE A 69 7.36 0.09 -2.91
N GLY A 70 8.58 0.55 -2.65
CA GLY A 70 9.36 1.30 -3.61
C GLY A 70 10.82 0.87 -3.66
N MET A 71 11.44 1.02 -4.84
CA MET A 71 12.83 0.61 -5.07
C MET A 71 13.47 1.33 -6.24
N LYS A 72 14.80 1.19 -6.37
CA LYS A 72 15.63 1.78 -7.43
C LYS A 72 16.04 0.79 -8.50
N LYS A 73 15.96 -0.50 -8.22
CA LYS A 73 16.27 -1.59 -9.16
C LYS A 73 15.42 -2.82 -8.83
N GLU A 74 15.37 -3.75 -9.75
CA GLU A 74 14.66 -5.02 -9.53
C GLU A 74 15.42 -5.91 -8.53
N TYR A 75 14.68 -6.54 -7.62
CA TYR A 75 15.15 -7.54 -6.66
C TYR A 75 14.24 -8.75 -6.73
N ASP A 76 14.75 -9.89 -7.20
CA ASP A 76 13.94 -11.07 -7.45
C ASP A 76 13.51 -11.80 -6.19
N SER A 77 14.36 -11.81 -5.17
CA SER A 77 14.16 -12.62 -3.96
C SER A 77 13.00 -12.12 -3.10
N ILE A 78 12.77 -10.80 -3.05
CA ILE A 78 11.76 -10.22 -2.16
C ILE A 78 10.32 -10.57 -2.55
N TRP A 79 10.11 -11.02 -3.78
CA TRP A 79 8.81 -11.41 -4.30
C TRP A 79 8.49 -12.90 -4.12
N LYS A 80 9.44 -13.69 -3.65
CA LYS A 80 9.30 -15.13 -3.43
C LYS A 80 8.60 -15.42 -2.11
N ILE A 81 7.40 -14.89 -1.94
CA ILE A 81 6.54 -15.13 -0.80
C ILE A 81 5.71 -16.37 -1.08
N GLU A 82 5.73 -17.36 -0.18
CA GLU A 82 5.05 -18.63 -0.37
C GLU A 82 3.54 -18.43 -0.60
N ARG A 83 2.94 -17.49 0.13
CA ARG A 83 1.52 -17.21 0.02
C ARG A 83 1.21 -15.74 0.32
N TYR A 84 0.76 -15.01 -0.68
CA TYR A 84 0.16 -13.68 -0.51
C TYR A 84 -1.24 -13.77 0.10
N GLY A 85 -1.70 -12.66 0.71
CA GLY A 85 -3.00 -12.61 1.40
C GLY A 85 -3.00 -13.31 2.76
N THR A 86 -1.85 -13.35 3.43
CA THR A 86 -1.68 -13.83 4.81
C THR A 86 -1.13 -12.71 5.69
N ASN A 87 -1.33 -12.81 6.99
CA ASN A 87 -0.82 -11.84 7.95
C ASN A 87 0.70 -11.88 8.18
N THR A 88 1.43 -12.69 7.42
CA THR A 88 2.89 -12.83 7.50
C THR A 88 3.63 -12.17 6.34
N VAL A 89 2.93 -11.70 5.32
CA VAL A 89 3.53 -11.19 4.06
C VAL A 89 4.59 -10.12 4.33
N ILE A 90 4.30 -9.13 5.17
CA ILE A 90 5.28 -8.08 5.51
C ILE A 90 6.51 -8.66 6.22
N TYR A 91 6.31 -9.62 7.14
CA TYR A 91 7.40 -10.26 7.87
C TYR A 91 8.31 -11.04 6.91
N ASP A 92 7.72 -11.87 6.06
CA ASP A 92 8.46 -12.69 5.10
C ASP A 92 9.22 -11.82 4.10
N THR A 93 8.58 -10.76 3.59
CA THR A 93 9.22 -9.77 2.71
C THR A 93 10.43 -9.10 3.38
N LEU A 94 10.28 -8.66 4.63
CA LEU A 94 11.39 -8.06 5.38
C LEU A 94 12.52 -9.05 5.67
N GLN A 95 12.21 -10.33 5.87
CA GLN A 95 13.23 -11.38 6.03
C GLN A 95 14.02 -11.58 4.73
N HIS A 96 13.35 -11.61 3.57
CA HIS A 96 14.04 -11.67 2.27
C HIS A 96 14.96 -10.46 2.06
N MET A 97 14.49 -9.25 2.39
CA MET A 97 15.30 -8.03 2.32
C MET A 97 16.55 -8.11 3.22
N ARG A 98 16.41 -8.63 4.45
CA ARG A 98 17.53 -8.83 5.38
C ARG A 98 18.55 -9.84 4.87
N ASN A 99 18.08 -10.96 4.33
CA ASN A 99 18.95 -12.00 3.76
C ASN A 99 19.80 -11.47 2.59
N GLU A 100 19.23 -10.59 1.79
CA GLU A 100 19.92 -9.88 0.69
C GLU A 100 20.74 -8.66 1.18
N LYS A 101 20.74 -8.37 2.49
CA LYS A 101 21.40 -7.21 3.09
C LYS A 101 20.96 -5.87 2.49
N LEU A 102 19.70 -5.78 2.09
CA LEU A 102 19.14 -4.54 1.53
C LEU A 102 18.83 -3.54 2.62
N SER A 103 19.27 -2.31 2.41
CA SER A 103 18.92 -1.21 3.31
C SER A 103 17.46 -0.80 3.09
N THR A 104 16.62 -0.98 4.12
CA THR A 104 15.19 -0.78 4.03
C THR A 104 14.74 0.35 4.94
N ALA A 105 13.84 1.22 4.44
CA ALA A 105 13.03 2.11 5.25
C ALA A 105 11.64 1.51 5.42
N VAL A 106 11.17 1.39 6.66
CA VAL A 106 9.80 1.01 6.97
C VAL A 106 9.05 2.28 7.33
N GLY A 107 7.97 2.56 6.61
CA GLY A 107 7.18 3.76 6.81
C GLY A 107 5.96 3.55 7.70
N GLN A 108 5.04 4.50 7.64
CA GLN A 108 3.83 4.50 8.45
C GLN A 108 2.92 3.33 8.07
N MET A 109 2.32 2.71 9.08
CA MET A 109 1.32 1.67 8.92
C MET A 109 -0.07 2.29 8.77
N TYR A 110 -0.87 1.75 7.84
CA TYR A 110 -2.28 2.09 7.64
C TYR A 110 -3.14 0.83 7.61
N TYR A 111 -4.46 0.99 7.60
CA TYR A 111 -5.40 -0.08 7.27
C TYR A 111 -5.92 0.12 5.85
N ASP A 112 -6.19 -0.96 5.18
CA ASP A 112 -6.89 -1.07 3.91
C ASP A 112 -8.41 -1.12 4.14
N VAL A 113 -9.16 -0.82 3.12
CA VAL A 113 -10.63 -0.84 3.17
C VAL A 113 -11.11 -1.96 2.27
N ASP A 114 -11.19 -3.16 2.81
CA ASP A 114 -11.55 -4.38 2.09
C ASP A 114 -13.01 -4.79 2.31
N ASP A 115 -13.55 -4.49 3.48
CA ASP A 115 -14.89 -4.90 3.83
C ASP A 115 -15.75 -3.77 4.43
N LYS A 116 -16.96 -4.14 4.85
CA LYS A 116 -17.91 -3.19 5.45
C LYS A 116 -17.44 -2.69 6.82
N GLY A 117 -16.71 -3.50 7.57
CA GLY A 117 -16.16 -3.12 8.87
C GLY A 117 -15.09 -2.06 8.74
N ASP A 118 -14.17 -2.23 7.77
CA ASP A 118 -13.12 -1.26 7.45
C ASP A 118 -13.71 0.05 6.96
N LEU A 119 -14.76 -0.01 6.12
CA LEU A 119 -15.46 1.19 5.67
C LEU A 119 -16.11 1.95 6.83
N TYR A 120 -16.63 1.24 7.83
CA TYR A 120 -17.17 1.81 9.05
C TYR A 120 -16.08 2.49 9.88
N HIS A 121 -14.94 1.81 10.04
CA HIS A 121 -13.78 2.37 10.72
C HIS A 121 -13.27 3.65 10.05
N LEU A 122 -13.19 3.63 8.72
CA LEU A 122 -12.85 4.83 7.93
C LEU A 122 -13.83 5.97 8.17
N TYR A 123 -15.13 5.69 8.17
CA TYR A 123 -16.17 6.68 8.42
C TYR A 123 -16.04 7.29 9.83
N GLU A 124 -15.81 6.46 10.85
CA GLU A 124 -15.57 6.96 12.21
C GLU A 124 -14.33 7.86 12.31
N ASP A 125 -13.25 7.50 11.64
CA ASP A 125 -12.02 8.30 11.64
C ASP A 125 -12.21 9.64 10.91
N ILE A 126 -13.03 9.68 9.87
CA ILE A 126 -13.44 10.92 9.20
C ILE A 126 -14.29 11.78 10.14
N GLU A 127 -15.30 11.23 10.80
CA GLU A 127 -16.17 11.95 11.74
C GLU A 127 -15.38 12.53 12.94
N LYS A 128 -14.34 11.82 13.38
CA LYS A 128 -13.42 12.29 14.44
C LYS A 128 -12.40 13.33 13.95
N GLY A 129 -12.35 13.59 12.63
CA GLY A 129 -11.39 14.51 12.02
C GLY A 129 -9.96 13.96 11.95
N ALA A 130 -9.78 12.65 12.16
CA ALA A 130 -8.48 12.00 12.05
C ALA A 130 -8.04 11.83 10.58
N ILE A 131 -9.00 11.75 9.67
CA ILE A 131 -8.79 11.65 8.23
C ILE A 131 -9.55 12.77 7.53
N CYS A 132 -8.84 13.62 6.77
CA CYS A 132 -9.41 14.75 6.06
C CYS A 132 -8.84 14.93 4.64
N ASN A 133 -7.97 14.04 4.19
CA ASN A 133 -7.22 14.17 2.93
C ASN A 133 -7.81 13.38 1.75
N CYS A 134 -9.00 12.81 1.91
CA CYS A 134 -9.71 12.05 0.87
C CYS A 134 -11.10 12.64 0.58
N PRO A 135 -11.20 13.86 0.03
CA PRO A 135 -12.45 14.61 -0.06
C PRO A 135 -13.54 13.88 -0.86
N ILE A 136 -13.19 13.19 -1.95
CA ILE A 136 -14.17 12.44 -2.76
C ILE A 136 -14.75 11.27 -1.96
N THR A 137 -13.93 10.56 -1.18
CA THR A 137 -14.39 9.48 -0.30
C THR A 137 -15.28 10.02 0.81
N ILE A 138 -14.91 11.15 1.41
CA ILE A 138 -15.69 11.84 2.44
C ILE A 138 -17.07 12.20 1.88
N ASP A 139 -17.12 12.92 0.75
CA ASP A 139 -18.38 13.29 0.10
C ASP A 139 -19.27 12.08 -0.20
N TYR A 140 -18.68 10.98 -0.70
CA TYR A 140 -19.41 9.75 -0.97
C TYR A 140 -20.02 9.13 0.28
N LEU A 141 -19.27 9.07 1.38
CA LEU A 141 -19.72 8.52 2.65
C LEU A 141 -20.82 9.39 3.27
N GLU A 142 -20.65 10.72 3.29
CA GLU A 142 -21.61 11.65 3.85
C GLU A 142 -22.92 11.68 3.05
N LEU A 143 -22.86 11.73 1.73
CA LEU A 143 -24.04 11.87 0.87
C LEU A 143 -24.70 10.52 0.57
N GLY A 144 -23.93 9.44 0.45
CA GLY A 144 -24.41 8.16 -0.04
C GLY A 144 -24.67 7.10 1.02
N LEU A 145 -23.96 7.12 2.13
CA LEU A 145 -23.99 6.05 3.12
C LEU A 145 -24.43 6.45 4.53
N LYS A 146 -24.40 7.74 4.89
CA LYS A 146 -24.76 8.21 6.24
C LYS A 146 -26.08 7.60 6.73
N GLY A 147 -27.14 7.63 5.92
CA GLY A 147 -28.44 7.06 6.27
C GLY A 147 -28.58 5.53 6.12
N LYS A 148 -27.54 4.84 5.61
CA LYS A 148 -27.53 3.37 5.46
C LYS A 148 -26.62 2.70 6.49
N LEU A 149 -25.58 3.40 6.92
CA LEU A 149 -24.67 2.92 7.94
C LEU A 149 -25.36 2.95 9.32
N ASP A 150 -26.07 4.03 9.64
CA ASP A 150 -26.78 4.20 10.92
C ASP A 150 -27.91 3.17 11.17
N LYS A 151 -28.50 2.59 10.13
CA LYS A 151 -29.64 1.65 10.22
C LYS A 151 -29.29 0.19 10.50
N ASN A 152 -28.02 -0.18 10.55
CA ASN A 152 -27.60 -1.59 10.68
C ASN A 152 -26.95 -1.92 12.04
N TYR A 153 -27.07 -1.05 13.02
CA TYR A 153 -26.58 -1.25 14.40
C TYR A 153 -27.68 -1.28 15.47
N GLU A 154 -28.96 -1.35 15.04
CA GLU A 154 -30.07 -1.77 15.89
C GLU A 154 -30.42 -3.24 15.59
#